data_9a1077ca76aa658262f664dce9ad5e52
#
_entry.id   9a1077ca76aa658262f664dce9ad5e52
#
_cell.length_a   1.000
_cell.length_b   1.000
_cell.length_c   1.000
_cell.angle_alpha   90.00
_cell.angle_beta   90.00
_cell.angle_gamma   90.00
#
_symmetry.space_group_name_H-M   'P 1'
#
loop_
_entity.id
_entity.type
_entity.pdbx_description
1 polymer ?
#
loop_
_entity_poly.entity_id
_entity_poly.type
_entity_poly.pdbx_seq_one_letter_code
_entity_poly.pdbx_strand_id
1 'polypeptide(L)'
;FSREQLEDIPGLDYDTEIRNIITLKQTYEEKYQTAIPVFVAGGMFTAEDVKHVLELGADGIQAATRFVATEECDASDAYKQAYVNASEEDVIIIKSPVGMPGRAIKNAFIQRMLAAPDKISHCFNCLKACNPATAPYCITQALVNAVVGDLDNGLIFCGSRVGEIREITTVPKLMQELTV
;
A
#
# COMPACT_ATOMS: atom_id res chain seq x y z
N PHE A 1 -1.42 0.14 -13.04
CA PHE A 1 -0.45 1.18 -13.41
C PHE A 1 0.93 0.56 -13.63
N SER A 2 1.69 1.04 -14.62
CA SER A 2 3.09 0.66 -14.80
C SER A 2 3.96 1.32 -13.72
N ARG A 3 5.25 0.89 -13.62
CA ARG A 3 6.19 1.53 -12.70
C ARG A 3 6.37 3.01 -13.02
N GLU A 4 6.50 3.35 -14.31
CA GLU A 4 6.65 4.72 -14.80
C GLU A 4 5.43 5.58 -14.40
N GLN A 5 4.21 5.05 -14.55
CA GLN A 5 2.99 5.75 -14.11
C GLN A 5 2.94 5.98 -12.60
N LEU A 6 3.50 5.06 -11.79
CA LEU A 6 3.58 5.24 -10.34
C LEU A 6 4.68 6.23 -9.91
N GLU A 7 5.72 6.38 -10.72
CA GLU A 7 6.79 7.37 -10.52
C GLU A 7 6.36 8.77 -10.97
N ASP A 8 5.43 8.86 -11.95
CA ASP A 8 4.86 10.11 -12.47
C ASP A 8 3.40 10.32 -12.01
N ILE A 9 3.14 10.16 -10.72
CA ILE A 9 1.80 10.38 -10.14
C ILE A 9 1.25 11.79 -10.42
N PRO A 10 2.04 12.89 -10.41
CA PRO A 10 1.53 14.21 -10.76
C PRO A 10 1.00 14.34 -12.19
N GLY A 11 1.48 13.52 -13.13
CA GLY A 11 0.99 13.49 -14.51
C GLY A 11 -0.20 12.54 -14.74
N LEU A 12 -0.60 11.76 -13.72
CA LEU A 12 -1.70 10.83 -13.82
C LEU A 12 -3.04 11.53 -13.51
N ASP A 13 -3.92 11.60 -14.50
CA ASP A 13 -5.30 12.06 -14.30
C ASP A 13 -6.14 10.94 -13.65
N TYR A 14 -6.03 10.87 -12.33
CA TYR A 14 -6.67 9.85 -11.51
C TYR A 14 -8.20 9.89 -11.59
N ASP A 15 -8.77 11.09 -11.64
CA ASP A 15 -10.20 11.30 -11.74
C ASP A 15 -10.76 10.80 -13.07
N THR A 16 -10.07 11.07 -14.17
CA THR A 16 -10.43 10.56 -15.49
C THR A 16 -10.39 9.03 -15.51
N GLU A 17 -9.38 8.39 -14.90
CA GLU A 17 -9.31 6.93 -14.83
C GLU A 17 -10.47 6.33 -14.01
N ILE A 18 -10.83 6.95 -12.87
CA ILE A 18 -12.00 6.53 -12.09
C ILE A 18 -13.29 6.66 -12.91
N ARG A 19 -13.52 7.80 -13.57
CA ARG A 19 -14.72 8.01 -14.42
C ARG A 19 -14.81 7.01 -15.57
N ASN A 20 -13.69 6.67 -16.20
CA ASN A 20 -13.60 5.65 -17.25
C ASN A 20 -14.05 4.27 -16.72
N ILE A 21 -13.58 3.89 -15.53
CA ILE A 21 -13.96 2.63 -14.87
C ILE A 21 -15.44 2.63 -14.53
N ILE A 22 -15.98 3.74 -13.99
CA ILE A 22 -17.41 3.86 -13.66
C ILE A 22 -18.28 3.77 -14.93
N THR A 23 -17.88 4.40 -16.02
CA THR A 23 -18.57 4.29 -17.31
C THR A 23 -18.58 2.85 -17.82
N LEU A 24 -17.42 2.18 -17.73
CA LEU A 24 -17.30 0.78 -18.13
C LEU A 24 -18.18 -0.12 -17.25
N LYS A 25 -18.17 0.09 -15.92
CA LYS A 25 -19.02 -0.60 -14.95
C LYS A 25 -20.50 -0.57 -15.39
N GLN A 26 -21.04 0.62 -15.70
CA GLN A 26 -22.43 0.80 -16.12
C GLN A 26 -22.79 -0.07 -17.33
N THR A 27 -21.91 -0.13 -18.33
CA THR A 27 -22.09 -1.00 -19.51
C THR A 27 -22.24 -2.48 -19.14
N TYR A 28 -21.45 -2.94 -18.16
CA TYR A 28 -21.52 -4.33 -17.70
C TYR A 28 -22.73 -4.59 -16.78
N GLU A 29 -23.11 -3.65 -15.95
CA GLU A 29 -24.32 -3.73 -15.13
C GLU A 29 -25.58 -3.85 -15.99
N GLU A 30 -25.68 -3.03 -17.06
CA GLU A 30 -26.76 -3.12 -18.04
C GLU A 30 -26.79 -4.47 -18.75
N LYS A 31 -25.61 -4.94 -19.18
CA LYS A 31 -25.47 -6.22 -19.90
C LYS A 31 -25.85 -7.43 -19.06
N TYR A 32 -25.44 -7.45 -17.79
CA TYR A 32 -25.60 -8.61 -16.90
C TYR A 32 -26.74 -8.46 -15.90
N GLN A 33 -27.41 -7.31 -15.87
CA GLN A 33 -28.50 -6.96 -14.92
C GLN A 33 -28.09 -7.23 -13.47
N THR A 34 -26.86 -6.87 -13.12
CA THR A 34 -26.25 -7.11 -11.81
C THR A 34 -25.44 -5.91 -11.39
N ALA A 35 -25.59 -5.42 -10.17
CA ALA A 35 -24.77 -4.36 -9.60
C ALA A 35 -23.32 -4.83 -9.47
N ILE A 36 -22.37 -4.00 -9.89
CA ILE A 36 -20.92 -4.24 -9.84
C ILE A 36 -20.29 -3.11 -9.02
N PRO A 37 -20.07 -3.30 -7.71
CA PRO A 37 -19.49 -2.24 -6.88
C PRO A 37 -18.03 -1.97 -7.26
N VAL A 38 -17.68 -0.68 -7.30
CA VAL A 38 -16.32 -0.19 -7.54
C VAL A 38 -15.77 0.48 -6.29
N PHE A 39 -14.66 -0.04 -5.78
CA PHE A 39 -13.94 0.52 -4.64
C PHE A 39 -12.65 1.15 -5.11
N VAL A 40 -12.40 2.38 -4.67
CA VAL A 40 -11.19 3.13 -5.01
C VAL A 40 -10.14 2.96 -3.91
N ALA A 41 -8.90 2.66 -4.31
CA ALA A 41 -7.76 2.46 -3.41
C ALA A 41 -6.57 3.32 -3.83
N GLY A 42 -5.76 3.71 -2.84
CA GLY A 42 -4.57 4.54 -3.03
C GLY A 42 -4.87 6.02 -2.85
N GLY A 43 -4.09 6.67 -1.98
CA GLY A 43 -4.25 8.09 -1.66
C GLY A 43 -5.42 8.43 -0.72
N MET A 44 -6.24 7.47 -0.33
CA MET A 44 -7.37 7.68 0.59
C MET A 44 -6.86 7.94 2.01
N PHE A 45 -6.95 9.18 2.46
CA PHE A 45 -6.37 9.61 3.71
C PHE A 45 -7.31 10.46 4.59
N THR A 46 -8.10 11.34 3.99
CA THR A 46 -9.05 12.24 4.66
C THR A 46 -10.49 11.96 4.27
N ALA A 47 -11.46 12.55 4.99
CA ALA A 47 -12.87 12.52 4.60
C ALA A 47 -13.12 13.19 3.24
N GLU A 48 -12.35 14.23 2.92
CA GLU A 48 -12.44 14.92 1.63
C GLU A 48 -12.02 13.99 0.49
N ASP A 49 -10.96 13.18 0.66
CA ASP A 49 -10.55 12.19 -0.35
C ASP A 49 -11.68 11.17 -0.57
N VAL A 50 -12.29 10.68 0.52
CA VAL A 50 -13.40 9.73 0.47
C VAL A 50 -14.60 10.35 -0.26
N LYS A 51 -15.02 11.54 0.15
CA LYS A 51 -16.12 12.27 -0.46
C LYS A 51 -15.87 12.49 -1.95
N HIS A 52 -14.70 12.93 -2.33
CA HIS A 52 -14.32 13.18 -3.72
C HIS A 52 -14.51 11.94 -4.61
N VAL A 53 -14.01 10.77 -4.22
CA VAL A 53 -14.15 9.56 -5.05
C VAL A 53 -15.58 9.01 -5.08
N LEU A 54 -16.36 9.20 -4.01
CA LEU A 54 -17.79 8.89 -4.01
C LEU A 54 -18.57 9.81 -4.98
N GLU A 55 -18.22 11.10 -5.04
CA GLU A 55 -18.81 12.05 -6.02
C GLU A 55 -18.42 11.69 -7.47
N LEU A 56 -17.29 11.03 -7.71
CA LEU A 56 -16.93 10.49 -9.02
C LEU A 56 -17.74 9.25 -9.41
N GLY A 57 -18.49 8.65 -8.48
CA GLY A 57 -19.35 7.50 -8.69
C GLY A 57 -18.83 6.18 -8.15
N ALA A 58 -17.76 6.19 -7.34
CA ALA A 58 -17.35 5.01 -6.61
C ALA A 58 -18.36 4.58 -5.55
N ASP A 59 -18.45 3.29 -5.26
CA ASP A 59 -19.35 2.72 -4.24
C ASP A 59 -18.66 2.68 -2.84
N GLY A 60 -17.36 2.89 -2.78
CA GLY A 60 -16.60 2.92 -1.54
C GLY A 60 -15.09 3.07 -1.75
N ILE A 61 -14.35 2.97 -0.66
CA ILE A 61 -12.89 3.11 -0.67
C ILE A 61 -12.20 1.91 -0.01
N GLN A 62 -10.91 1.74 -0.30
CA GLN A 62 -10.01 0.88 0.45
C GLN A 62 -8.86 1.73 1.00
N ALA A 63 -8.70 1.74 2.31
CA ALA A 63 -7.59 2.38 3.01
C ALA A 63 -6.84 1.34 3.85
N ALA A 64 -5.52 1.46 3.95
CA ALA A 64 -4.69 0.54 4.73
C ALA A 64 -3.68 1.28 5.62
N THR A 65 -2.89 2.20 5.04
CA THR A 65 -1.73 2.81 5.70
C THR A 65 -2.05 3.46 7.04
N ARG A 66 -3.16 4.19 7.16
CA ARG A 66 -3.61 4.80 8.43
C ARG A 66 -4.02 3.75 9.48
N PHE A 67 -4.59 2.62 9.05
CA PHE A 67 -5.01 1.55 9.94
C PHE A 67 -3.85 0.77 10.56
N VAL A 68 -2.65 0.82 9.96
CA VAL A 68 -1.44 0.26 10.58
C VAL A 68 -1.04 1.05 11.83
N ALA A 69 -1.19 2.38 11.81
CA ALA A 69 -0.89 3.24 12.93
C ALA A 69 -2.09 3.35 13.90
N THR A 70 -2.65 2.21 14.30
CA THR A 70 -3.75 2.15 15.28
C THR A 70 -3.39 1.24 16.46
N GLU A 71 -4.04 1.47 17.61
CA GLU A 71 -3.87 0.63 18.80
C GLU A 71 -4.29 -0.81 18.53
N GLU A 72 -5.35 -1.00 17.72
CA GLU A 72 -5.92 -2.32 17.40
C GLU A 72 -5.09 -3.12 16.38
N CYS A 73 -4.14 -2.49 15.68
CA CYS A 73 -3.19 -3.22 14.85
C CYS A 73 -2.28 -4.06 15.74
N ASP A 74 -2.26 -5.36 15.54
CA ASP A 74 -1.49 -6.34 16.32
C ASP A 74 -0.02 -6.47 15.93
N ALA A 75 0.46 -5.64 14.99
CA ALA A 75 1.88 -5.51 14.70
C ALA A 75 2.64 -4.88 15.88
N SER A 76 3.94 -5.12 15.94
CA SER A 76 4.81 -4.55 16.98
C SER A 76 4.75 -3.02 17.02
N ASP A 77 4.99 -2.44 18.19
CA ASP A 77 5.05 -0.98 18.34
C ASP A 77 6.13 -0.36 17.46
N ALA A 78 7.27 -1.03 17.29
CA ALA A 78 8.33 -0.58 16.37
C ALA A 78 7.82 -0.45 14.93
N TYR A 79 7.01 -1.41 14.45
CA TYR A 79 6.42 -1.36 13.12
C TYR A 79 5.46 -0.17 12.98
N LYS A 80 4.56 0.04 13.96
CA LYS A 80 3.61 1.17 13.96
C LYS A 80 4.35 2.51 14.01
N GLN A 81 5.39 2.62 14.85
CA GLN A 81 6.21 3.83 14.94
C GLN A 81 6.96 4.14 13.65
N ALA A 82 7.33 3.15 12.85
CA ALA A 82 7.94 3.39 11.55
C ALA A 82 7.02 4.19 10.62
N TYR A 83 5.70 4.00 10.70
CA TYR A 83 4.73 4.79 9.93
C TYR A 83 4.59 6.22 10.46
N VAL A 84 4.61 6.40 11.79
CA VAL A 84 4.50 7.73 12.42
C VAL A 84 5.76 8.56 12.18
N ASN A 85 6.92 7.91 12.15
CA ASN A 85 8.22 8.56 11.97
C ASN A 85 8.59 8.79 10.49
N ALA A 86 7.88 8.16 9.56
CA ALA A 86 8.16 8.30 8.13
C ALA A 86 7.83 9.71 7.64
N SER A 87 8.68 10.22 6.76
CA SER A 87 8.46 11.45 5.99
C SER A 87 8.12 11.10 4.52
N GLU A 88 7.72 12.10 3.75
CA GLU A 88 7.50 11.93 2.31
C GLU A 88 8.78 11.50 1.58
N GLU A 89 9.95 11.99 2.03
CA GLU A 89 11.27 11.67 1.45
C GLU A 89 11.69 10.21 1.69
N ASP A 90 11.07 9.54 2.68
CA ASP A 90 11.33 8.13 2.97
C ASP A 90 10.54 7.18 2.06
N VAL A 91 9.62 7.70 1.24
CA VAL A 91 8.75 6.88 0.39
C VAL A 91 9.42 6.61 -0.94
N ILE A 92 9.64 5.34 -1.25
CA ILE A 92 10.24 4.92 -2.53
C ILE A 92 9.44 3.82 -3.22
N ILE A 93 9.60 3.72 -4.54
CA ILE A 93 9.07 2.62 -5.34
C ILE A 93 10.17 1.56 -5.50
N ILE A 94 9.91 0.35 -5.05
CA ILE A 94 10.82 -0.79 -5.16
C ILE A 94 10.27 -1.83 -6.14
N LYS A 95 11.19 -2.61 -6.74
CA LYS A 95 10.83 -3.80 -7.48
C LYS A 95 10.68 -4.97 -6.50
N SER A 96 9.44 -5.41 -6.31
CA SER A 96 9.16 -6.56 -5.45
C SER A 96 9.62 -7.88 -6.11
N PRO A 97 10.08 -8.89 -5.34
CA PRO A 97 10.36 -10.24 -5.84
C PRO A 97 9.16 -10.92 -6.52
N VAL A 98 7.95 -10.46 -6.24
CA VAL A 98 6.72 -10.97 -6.85
C VAL A 98 6.39 -10.32 -8.20
N GLY A 99 7.27 -9.47 -8.73
CA GLY A 99 7.18 -8.91 -10.08
C GLY A 99 6.36 -7.62 -10.20
N MET A 100 5.68 -7.18 -9.13
CA MET A 100 4.94 -5.92 -9.11
C MET A 100 5.75 -4.81 -8.43
N PRO A 101 5.64 -3.54 -8.88
CA PRO A 101 6.20 -2.43 -8.12
C PRO A 101 5.51 -2.31 -6.77
N GLY A 102 6.26 -1.96 -5.73
CA GLY A 102 5.74 -1.75 -4.38
C GLY A 102 6.25 -0.42 -3.82
N ARG A 103 5.39 0.32 -3.13
CA ARG A 103 5.79 1.52 -2.40
C ARG A 103 6.15 1.14 -0.98
N ALA A 104 7.34 1.56 -0.52
CA ALA A 104 7.87 1.17 0.78
C ALA A 104 8.58 2.33 1.49
N ILE A 105 8.69 2.23 2.80
CA ILE A 105 9.52 3.12 3.61
C ILE A 105 10.99 2.71 3.43
N LYS A 106 11.84 3.67 3.07
CA LYS A 106 13.27 3.50 2.86
C LYS A 106 14.01 3.34 4.19
N ASN A 107 14.02 2.12 4.71
CA ASN A 107 14.75 1.73 5.92
C ASN A 107 16.11 1.07 5.61
N ALA A 108 16.81 0.60 6.63
CA ALA A 108 18.10 -0.08 6.51
C ALA A 108 18.02 -1.33 5.61
N PHE A 109 16.95 -2.12 5.72
CA PHE A 109 16.69 -3.26 4.84
C PHE A 109 16.70 -2.87 3.36
N ILE A 110 15.90 -1.86 3.00
CA ILE A 110 15.78 -1.40 1.61
C ILE A 110 17.11 -0.85 1.10
N GLN A 111 17.83 -0.06 1.91
CA GLN A 111 19.14 0.47 1.51
C GLN A 111 20.13 -0.66 1.22
N ARG A 112 20.15 -1.72 2.05
CA ARG A 112 20.98 -2.90 1.83
C ARG A 112 20.57 -3.66 0.57
N MET A 113 19.26 -3.87 0.33
CA MET A 113 18.77 -4.57 -0.85
C MET A 113 19.05 -3.82 -2.16
N LEU A 114 19.05 -2.49 -2.13
CA LEU A 114 19.43 -1.67 -3.29
C LEU A 114 20.93 -1.76 -3.60
N ALA A 115 21.76 -1.95 -2.57
CA ALA A 115 23.20 -2.11 -2.74
C ALA A 115 23.60 -3.51 -3.22
N ALA A 116 23.00 -4.57 -2.66
CA ALA A 116 23.26 -5.95 -3.04
C ALA A 116 22.08 -6.87 -2.62
N PRO A 117 21.70 -7.85 -3.47
CA PRO A 117 20.71 -8.87 -3.11
C PRO A 117 21.18 -9.74 -1.93
N ASP A 118 20.23 -10.12 -1.07
CA ASP A 118 20.48 -11.08 0.01
C ASP A 118 20.34 -12.53 -0.49
N LYS A 119 21.21 -13.41 0.04
CA LYS A 119 21.06 -14.85 -0.18
C LYS A 119 19.86 -15.37 0.60
N ILE A 120 18.89 -15.98 -0.10
CA ILE A 120 17.77 -16.66 0.53
C ILE A 120 18.25 -17.99 1.12
N SER A 121 18.39 -18.06 2.43
CA SER A 121 18.82 -19.26 3.15
C SER A 121 17.70 -20.26 3.42
N HIS A 122 16.46 -19.76 3.50
CA HIS A 122 15.27 -20.56 3.74
C HIS A 122 14.11 -20.11 2.82
N CYS A 123 13.45 -21.08 2.17
CA CYS A 123 12.32 -20.81 1.30
C CYS A 123 11.01 -21.32 1.96
N PHE A 124 10.02 -20.42 2.07
CA PHE A 124 8.70 -20.74 2.61
C PHE A 124 7.76 -21.40 1.59
N ASN A 125 8.18 -21.55 0.33
CA ASN A 125 7.36 -22.05 -0.77
C ASN A 125 6.01 -21.31 -0.93
N CYS A 126 6.01 -19.99 -0.62
CA CYS A 126 4.81 -19.16 -0.56
C CYS A 126 4.24 -18.80 -1.94
N LEU A 127 5.08 -18.77 -2.98
CA LEU A 127 4.71 -18.33 -4.32
C LEU A 127 5.24 -19.30 -5.38
N LYS A 128 4.36 -19.85 -6.21
CA LYS A 128 4.71 -20.79 -7.29
C LYS A 128 5.70 -20.21 -8.30
N ALA A 129 5.60 -18.90 -8.60
CA ALA A 129 6.44 -18.22 -9.58
C ALA A 129 7.76 -17.69 -9.00
N CYS A 130 7.98 -17.78 -7.68
CA CYS A 130 9.21 -17.32 -7.05
C CYS A 130 10.34 -18.33 -7.26
N ASN A 131 11.49 -17.84 -7.73
CA ASN A 131 12.72 -18.62 -7.77
C ASN A 131 13.70 -18.12 -6.70
N PRO A 132 13.91 -18.85 -5.59
CA PRO A 132 14.79 -18.43 -4.50
C PRO A 132 16.23 -18.20 -4.92
N ALA A 133 16.70 -18.82 -6.02
CA ALA A 133 18.06 -18.66 -6.52
C ALA A 133 18.30 -17.31 -7.21
N THR A 134 17.24 -16.65 -7.68
CA THR A 134 17.32 -15.39 -8.44
C THR A 134 16.56 -14.23 -7.79
N ALA A 135 15.70 -14.50 -6.82
CA ALA A 135 14.99 -13.46 -6.09
C ALA A 135 15.99 -12.65 -5.21
N PRO A 136 15.85 -11.32 -5.17
CA PRO A 136 16.78 -10.46 -4.44
C PRO A 136 16.68 -10.61 -2.91
N TYR A 137 15.56 -11.10 -2.40
CA TYR A 137 15.30 -11.42 -0.99
C TYR A 137 14.03 -12.25 -0.85
N CYS A 138 13.82 -12.88 0.29
CA CYS A 138 12.57 -13.57 0.60
C CYS A 138 11.52 -12.56 1.09
N ILE A 139 10.48 -12.29 0.30
CA ILE A 139 9.45 -11.32 0.66
C ILE A 139 8.68 -11.73 1.93
N THR A 140 8.37 -13.01 2.09
CA THR A 140 7.66 -13.51 3.29
C THR A 140 8.49 -13.25 4.54
N GLN A 141 9.79 -13.58 4.53
CA GLN A 141 10.66 -13.32 5.67
C GLN A 141 10.75 -11.84 5.97
N ALA A 142 10.92 -11.00 4.94
CA ALA A 142 11.03 -9.55 5.12
C ALA A 142 9.74 -8.92 5.70
N LEU A 143 8.57 -9.40 5.29
CA LEU A 143 7.29 -8.93 5.85
C LEU A 143 7.10 -9.40 7.30
N VAL A 144 7.44 -10.65 7.63
CA VAL A 144 7.39 -11.16 9.01
C VAL A 144 8.33 -10.40 9.91
N ASN A 145 9.59 -10.18 9.48
CA ASN A 145 10.58 -9.41 10.25
C ASN A 145 10.04 -8.01 10.57
N ALA A 146 9.45 -7.33 9.59
CA ALA A 146 8.89 -5.99 9.80
C ALA A 146 7.80 -6.00 10.88
N VAL A 147 6.81 -6.89 10.76
CA VAL A 147 5.66 -6.96 11.67
C VAL A 147 6.07 -7.31 13.11
N VAL A 148 7.08 -8.16 13.30
CA VAL A 148 7.58 -8.50 14.65
C VAL A 148 8.54 -7.45 15.23
N GLY A 149 8.91 -6.41 14.44
CA GLY A 149 9.71 -5.28 14.90
C GLY A 149 11.18 -5.32 14.52
N ASP A 150 11.66 -6.32 13.78
CA ASP A 150 13.00 -6.34 13.20
C ASP A 150 13.01 -5.50 11.91
N LEU A 151 13.01 -4.17 12.07
CA LEU A 151 12.89 -3.23 10.97
C LEU A 151 14.16 -3.17 10.10
N ASP A 152 15.31 -3.54 10.65
CA ASP A 152 16.59 -3.58 9.92
C ASP A 152 16.63 -4.71 8.90
N ASN A 153 15.80 -5.75 9.08
CA ASN A 153 15.63 -6.88 8.16
C ASN A 153 14.22 -6.97 7.59
N GLY A 154 13.39 -5.96 7.84
CA GLY A 154 11.99 -5.93 7.51
C GLY A 154 11.63 -5.03 6.33
N LEU A 155 10.74 -5.50 5.46
CA LEU A 155 10.13 -4.71 4.40
C LEU A 155 8.84 -4.06 4.89
N ILE A 156 8.76 -2.74 4.83
CA ILE A 156 7.60 -1.95 5.28
C ILE A 156 6.96 -1.33 4.04
N PHE A 157 5.86 -1.92 3.55
CA PHE A 157 5.04 -1.31 2.51
C PHE A 157 4.19 -0.18 3.07
N CYS A 158 3.96 0.87 2.30
CA CYS A 158 3.15 2.01 2.71
C CYS A 158 2.40 2.66 1.54
N GLY A 159 1.46 3.53 1.85
CA GLY A 159 0.85 4.45 0.88
C GLY A 159 1.73 5.67 0.62
N SER A 160 1.40 6.43 -0.44
CA SER A 160 2.14 7.65 -0.82
C SER A 160 2.11 8.72 0.28
N ARG A 161 1.06 8.75 1.08
CA ARG A 161 0.82 9.77 2.12
C ARG A 161 1.18 9.28 3.53
N VAL A 162 2.04 8.27 3.68
CA VAL A 162 2.48 7.78 5.00
C VAL A 162 3.09 8.91 5.84
N GLY A 163 3.82 9.83 5.21
CA GLY A 163 4.43 10.99 5.87
C GLY A 163 3.43 11.98 6.50
N GLU A 164 2.13 11.81 6.32
CA GLU A 164 1.09 12.61 6.98
C GLU A 164 0.59 11.99 8.30
N ILE A 165 0.96 10.75 8.63
CA ILE A 165 0.64 10.11 9.91
C ILE A 165 1.48 10.78 11.00
N ARG A 166 0.83 11.23 12.08
CA ARG A 166 1.49 11.95 13.17
C ARG A 166 1.45 11.24 14.52
N GLU A 167 0.51 10.33 14.69
CA GLU A 167 0.27 9.62 15.95
C GLU A 167 -0.30 8.23 15.72
N ILE A 168 -0.20 7.37 16.71
CA ILE A 168 -0.99 6.15 16.79
C ILE A 168 -2.37 6.54 17.30
N THR A 169 -3.41 6.16 16.56
CA THR A 169 -4.81 6.46 16.89
C THR A 169 -5.59 5.18 17.17
N THR A 170 -6.92 5.25 17.24
CA THR A 170 -7.80 4.07 17.34
C THR A 170 -8.61 3.87 16.06
N VAL A 171 -8.99 2.63 15.76
CA VAL A 171 -9.87 2.33 14.61
C VAL A 171 -11.19 3.09 14.70
N PRO A 172 -11.91 3.16 15.85
CA PRO A 172 -13.13 3.93 15.93
C PRO A 172 -12.96 5.42 15.59
N LYS A 173 -11.88 6.07 16.11
CA LYS A 173 -11.58 7.46 15.80
C LYS A 173 -11.29 7.64 14.31
N LEU A 174 -10.47 6.75 13.73
CA LEU A 174 -10.13 6.78 12.31
C LEU A 174 -11.36 6.57 11.42
N MET A 175 -12.24 5.64 11.78
CA MET A 175 -13.50 5.42 11.06
C MET A 175 -14.41 6.65 11.12
N GLN A 176 -14.49 7.31 12.29
CA GLN A 176 -15.26 8.54 12.43
C GLN A 176 -14.70 9.67 11.56
N GLU A 177 -13.38 9.77 11.44
CA GLU A 177 -12.70 10.75 10.58
C GLU A 177 -12.91 10.49 9.08
N LEU A 178 -13.02 9.22 8.67
CA LEU A 178 -13.17 8.83 7.26
C LEU A 178 -14.64 8.68 6.80
N THR A 179 -15.59 8.63 7.73
CA THR A 179 -17.01 8.51 7.37
C THR A 179 -17.58 9.88 7.00
N VAL A 180 -18.23 9.95 5.83
CA VAL A 180 -18.82 11.17 5.25
C VAL A 180 -20.33 11.13 5.41
#